data_720858f86cad9fa7cc5a8424244a61e0
#
_entry.id   720858f86cad9fa7cc5a8424244a61e0
#
_cell.length_a   1.000
_cell.length_b   1.000
_cell.length_c   1.000
_cell.angle_alpha   90.00
_cell.angle_beta   90.00
_cell.angle_gamma   90.00
#
_symmetry.space_group_name_H-M   'P 1'
#
loop_
_entity.id
_entity.type
_entity.pdbx_description
1 polymer ?
#
loop_
_entity_poly.entity_id
_entity_poly.type
_entity_poly.pdbx_seq_one_letter_code
_entity_poly.pdbx_strand_id
1 'polypeptide(L)'
;MTLRNILPLALLLGGATLAGCNGGKSITPKQAGEIEILEYCASEDHKSDKDHFRASATGESISRETAKKMSRSNCESALARSINSTMEIVTDNYVNSSKFNNVEEVTETFNDLARTVVNQQLSGAITVCERLTQKADGSYVSYRAIELSGAELVSKYNERLSQDERIRAEYNYEKFKETFEAELAKQR
;
A
#
# COMPACT_ATOMS: atom_id res chain seq x y z
N MET A 1 92.63 10.17 25.99
CA MET A 1 92.68 9.14 27.05
C MET A 1 91.35 8.54 27.16
N THR A 2 91.20 7.39 26.53
CA THR A 2 90.87 6.09 27.13
C THR A 2 89.52 6.06 27.79
N LEU A 3 88.68 5.30 27.43
CA LEU A 3 88.38 3.87 27.27
C LEU A 3 86.91 3.71 27.68
N ARG A 4 86.11 3.14 26.91
CA ARG A 4 85.82 1.69 26.71
C ARG A 4 84.49 1.28 27.31
N ASN A 5 83.61 0.78 26.41
CA ASN A 5 82.81 -0.44 26.57
C ASN A 5 81.89 -0.54 27.80
N ILE A 6 80.64 -0.94 27.65
CA ILE A 6 80.20 -2.30 27.32
C ILE A 6 78.66 -2.27 27.25
N LEU A 7 78.11 -2.91 26.23
CA LEU A 7 76.72 -3.44 26.19
C LEU A 7 76.54 -4.46 27.32
N PRO A 8 75.32 -4.62 27.83
CA PRO A 8 74.56 -5.77 27.40
C PRO A 8 73.05 -5.50 27.30
N LEU A 9 72.47 -5.89 26.22
CA LEU A 9 71.47 -6.97 26.04
C LEU A 9 70.67 -7.30 27.29
N ALA A 10 69.37 -6.88 27.30
CA ALA A 10 68.32 -7.55 28.06
C ALA A 10 67.04 -7.57 27.28
N LEU A 11 66.78 -8.72 26.78
CA LEU A 11 65.53 -9.31 26.37
C LEU A 11 64.51 -9.21 27.51
N LEU A 12 63.19 -8.92 27.19
CA LEU A 12 62.05 -9.54 27.86
C LEU A 12 60.79 -8.89 27.29
N LEU A 13 60.07 -9.63 26.50
CA LEU A 13 58.81 -10.30 26.80
C LEU A 13 57.61 -9.38 27.07
N GLY A 14 56.74 -9.34 26.08
CA GLY A 14 55.45 -9.98 26.26
C GLY A 14 54.41 -9.10 26.92
N GLY A 15 53.64 -8.41 26.12
CA GLY A 15 52.38 -7.86 26.52
C GLY A 15 51.43 -7.90 25.34
N ALA A 16 50.86 -9.07 25.08
CA ALA A 16 49.75 -9.20 24.14
C ALA A 16 48.50 -8.57 24.78
N THR A 17 48.18 -7.34 24.44
CA THR A 17 46.87 -6.77 24.70
C THR A 17 45.92 -7.30 23.67
N LEU A 18 45.08 -8.24 24.08
CA LEU A 18 43.88 -8.65 23.35
C LEU A 18 42.94 -7.44 23.28
N ALA A 19 43.02 -6.67 22.20
CA ALA A 19 42.00 -5.76 21.84
C ALA A 19 40.76 -6.59 21.46
N GLY A 20 39.82 -6.71 22.40
CA GLY A 20 38.51 -7.25 22.15
C GLY A 20 37.86 -6.46 21.04
N CYS A 21 37.76 -7.02 19.85
CA CYS A 21 36.88 -6.53 18.80
C CYS A 21 35.46 -6.73 19.28
N ASN A 22 34.94 -5.71 19.91
CA ASN A 22 33.51 -5.57 20.09
C ASN A 22 32.92 -5.44 18.68
N GLY A 23 32.28 -6.52 18.19
CA GLY A 23 31.66 -6.58 16.88
C GLY A 23 30.48 -5.63 16.79
N GLY A 24 30.75 -4.34 16.78
CA GLY A 24 29.82 -3.35 16.28
C GLY A 24 29.58 -3.66 14.82
N LYS A 25 28.36 -4.07 14.46
CA LYS A 25 27.94 -4.12 13.06
C LYS A 25 28.28 -2.78 12.45
N SER A 26 29.32 -2.74 11.62
CA SER A 26 29.63 -1.56 10.82
C SER A 26 28.44 -1.37 9.91
N ILE A 27 27.65 -0.34 10.19
CA ILE A 27 26.68 0.16 9.26
C ILE A 27 27.49 0.74 8.12
N THR A 28 27.62 -0.02 7.04
CA THR A 28 28.22 0.49 5.81
C THR A 28 27.41 1.71 5.42
N PRO A 29 28.01 2.91 5.26
CA PRO A 29 27.26 4.06 4.75
C PRO A 29 26.76 3.67 3.38
N LYS A 30 25.47 3.42 3.23
CA LYS A 30 24.81 3.38 1.94
C LYS A 30 25.11 4.72 1.28
N GLN A 31 25.49 4.70 0.02
CA GLN A 31 25.89 5.82 -0.83
C GLN A 31 25.30 7.15 -0.40
N ALA A 32 26.16 8.17 -0.27
CA ALA A 32 25.74 9.52 0.09
C ALA A 32 24.61 10.00 -0.83
N GLY A 33 23.38 10.07 -0.30
CA GLY A 33 22.25 10.66 -1.02
C GLY A 33 20.88 10.02 -0.79
N GLU A 34 20.77 8.70 -0.56
CA GLU A 34 19.46 8.05 -0.40
C GLU A 34 19.36 7.25 0.90
N ILE A 35 18.27 7.48 1.64
CA ILE A 35 17.92 6.73 2.84
C ILE A 35 16.60 6.02 2.56
N GLU A 36 16.59 4.69 2.68
CA GLU A 36 15.36 3.92 2.61
C GLU A 36 14.51 4.20 3.85
N ILE A 37 13.29 4.68 3.63
CA ILE A 37 12.32 4.96 4.69
C ILE A 37 11.35 3.79 4.76
N LEU A 38 11.32 3.10 5.90
CA LEU A 38 10.31 2.09 6.19
C LEU A 38 9.08 2.78 6.78
N GLU A 39 7.99 2.72 6.04
CA GLU A 39 6.71 3.27 6.49
C GLU A 39 5.84 2.18 7.12
N TYR A 40 5.23 2.48 8.28
CA TYR A 40 4.29 1.55 8.91
C TYR A 40 3.05 1.36 8.03
N CYS A 41 2.52 0.14 8.01
CA CYS A 41 1.32 -0.24 7.25
C CYS A 41 1.45 -0.08 5.72
N ALA A 42 2.68 0.02 5.17
CA ALA A 42 2.93 0.17 3.73
C ALA A 42 3.75 -1.00 3.13
N SER A 43 3.90 -2.11 3.88
CA SER A 43 4.57 -3.32 3.38
C SER A 43 3.77 -4.01 2.26
N GLU A 44 4.41 -4.98 1.59
CA GLU A 44 3.76 -5.78 0.53
C GLU A 44 2.43 -6.42 0.98
N ASP A 45 2.33 -6.84 2.26
CA ASP A 45 1.10 -7.43 2.81
C ASP A 45 -0.10 -6.46 2.85
N HIS A 46 0.17 -5.15 2.71
CA HIS A 46 -0.85 -4.10 2.72
C HIS A 46 -1.09 -3.49 1.33
N LYS A 47 -0.57 -4.11 0.28
CA LYS A 47 -0.89 -3.77 -1.11
C LYS A 47 -2.08 -4.56 -1.61
N SER A 48 -2.77 -4.04 -2.63
CA SER A 48 -3.85 -4.77 -3.30
C SER A 48 -3.34 -6.07 -3.89
N ASP A 49 -4.20 -7.09 -3.90
CA ASP A 49 -3.94 -8.40 -4.51
C ASP A 49 -5.12 -8.83 -5.38
N LYS A 50 -5.12 -10.07 -5.84
CA LYS A 50 -6.18 -10.64 -6.70
C LYS A 50 -7.56 -10.75 -6.04
N ASP A 51 -7.63 -10.66 -4.71
CA ASP A 51 -8.86 -10.86 -3.94
C ASP A 51 -9.33 -9.57 -3.25
N HIS A 52 -8.40 -8.64 -2.98
CA HIS A 52 -8.66 -7.47 -2.16
C HIS A 52 -8.03 -6.19 -2.73
N PHE A 53 -8.80 -5.12 -2.67
CA PHE A 53 -8.27 -3.77 -2.78
C PHE A 53 -7.76 -3.31 -1.43
N ARG A 54 -6.55 -2.76 -1.39
CA ARG A 54 -5.96 -2.19 -0.18
C ARG A 54 -5.41 -0.79 -0.44
N ALA A 55 -5.46 0.04 0.57
CA ALA A 55 -4.80 1.34 0.56
C ALA A 55 -4.24 1.66 1.93
N SER A 56 -3.04 2.22 1.95
CA SER A 56 -2.41 2.74 3.15
C SER A 56 -2.27 4.26 3.07
N ALA A 57 -2.39 4.92 4.21
CA ALA A 57 -2.19 6.35 4.33
C ALA A 57 -1.88 6.77 5.77
N THR A 58 -1.37 7.98 5.90
CA THR A 58 -1.07 8.61 7.18
C THR A 58 -1.99 9.79 7.47
N GLY A 59 -2.11 10.12 8.75
CA GLY A 59 -2.74 11.36 9.22
C GLY A 59 -1.95 11.93 10.38
N GLU A 60 -1.70 13.22 10.39
CA GLU A 60 -0.94 13.91 11.43
C GLU A 60 -1.75 15.01 12.07
N SER A 61 -1.72 15.10 13.40
CA SER A 61 -2.39 16.15 14.18
C SER A 61 -1.82 16.26 15.59
N ILE A 62 -1.99 17.42 16.21
CA ILE A 62 -1.76 17.59 17.67
C ILE A 62 -2.78 16.80 18.50
N SER A 63 -3.92 16.45 17.93
CA SER A 63 -4.93 15.58 18.55
C SER A 63 -4.80 14.16 18.01
N ARG A 64 -4.64 13.19 18.91
CA ARG A 64 -4.58 11.76 18.58
C ARG A 64 -5.79 11.29 17.78
N GLU A 65 -6.98 11.67 18.22
CA GLU A 65 -8.23 11.25 17.55
C GLU A 65 -8.37 11.89 16.15
N THR A 66 -7.90 13.12 15.99
CA THR A 66 -7.89 13.79 14.69
C THR A 66 -6.91 13.11 13.75
N ALA A 67 -5.69 12.76 14.21
CA ALA A 67 -4.72 12.01 13.41
C ALA A 67 -5.30 10.67 12.90
N LYS A 68 -6.00 9.93 13.77
CA LYS A 68 -6.69 8.69 13.41
C LYS A 68 -7.81 8.89 12.38
N LYS A 69 -8.62 9.92 12.53
CA LYS A 69 -9.68 10.26 11.56
C LYS A 69 -9.09 10.63 10.21
N MET A 70 -8.01 11.43 10.20
CA MET A 70 -7.33 11.83 8.97
C MET A 70 -6.73 10.62 8.24
N SER A 71 -6.02 9.71 8.94
CA SER A 71 -5.47 8.52 8.32
C SER A 71 -6.58 7.63 7.72
N ARG A 72 -7.72 7.47 8.39
CA ARG A 72 -8.88 6.73 7.87
C ARG A 72 -9.43 7.36 6.60
N SER A 73 -9.72 8.66 6.62
CA SER A 73 -10.25 9.40 5.48
C SER A 73 -9.29 9.38 4.28
N ASN A 74 -7.99 9.52 4.54
CA ASN A 74 -6.96 9.44 3.50
C ASN A 74 -6.89 8.04 2.87
N CYS A 75 -6.99 6.96 3.68
CA CYS A 75 -7.09 5.58 3.18
C CYS A 75 -8.32 5.39 2.31
N GLU A 76 -9.50 5.81 2.76
CA GLU A 76 -10.76 5.71 2.01
C GLU A 76 -10.67 6.44 0.67
N SER A 77 -10.10 7.63 0.65
CA SER A 77 -9.89 8.40 -0.57
C SER A 77 -8.91 7.72 -1.54
N ALA A 78 -7.83 7.13 -1.01
CA ALA A 78 -6.87 6.39 -1.83
C ALA A 78 -7.49 5.10 -2.38
N LEU A 79 -8.23 4.35 -1.55
CA LEU A 79 -8.92 3.13 -1.93
C LEU A 79 -9.97 3.40 -3.01
N ALA A 80 -10.80 4.46 -2.84
CA ALA A 80 -11.78 4.86 -3.82
C ALA A 80 -11.17 5.15 -5.19
N ARG A 81 -10.05 5.88 -5.23
CA ARG A 81 -9.35 6.18 -6.49
C ARG A 81 -8.83 4.92 -7.17
N SER A 82 -8.22 4.01 -6.40
CA SER A 82 -7.72 2.74 -6.93
C SER A 82 -8.83 1.89 -7.53
N ILE A 83 -9.93 1.73 -6.79
CA ILE A 83 -11.08 0.95 -7.25
C ILE A 83 -11.72 1.59 -8.49
N ASN A 84 -11.98 2.91 -8.49
CA ASN A 84 -12.57 3.60 -9.63
C ASN A 84 -11.72 3.45 -10.90
N SER A 85 -10.39 3.60 -10.77
CA SER A 85 -9.47 3.39 -11.91
C SER A 85 -9.55 1.95 -12.45
N THR A 86 -9.60 0.95 -11.58
CA THR A 86 -9.78 -0.45 -11.99
C THR A 86 -11.12 -0.66 -12.67
N MET A 87 -12.19 -0.11 -12.11
CA MET A 87 -13.54 -0.24 -12.68
C MET A 87 -13.67 0.42 -14.05
N GLU A 88 -13.03 1.57 -14.28
CA GLU A 88 -12.95 2.21 -15.59
C GLU A 88 -12.29 1.28 -16.63
N ILE A 89 -11.15 0.68 -16.30
CA ILE A 89 -10.46 -0.27 -17.18
C ILE A 89 -11.32 -1.52 -17.44
N VAL A 90 -11.98 -2.06 -16.42
CA VAL A 90 -12.89 -3.21 -16.55
C VAL A 90 -14.06 -2.87 -17.45
N THR A 91 -14.67 -1.70 -17.26
CA THR A 91 -15.77 -1.21 -18.10
C THR A 91 -15.34 -1.13 -19.56
N ASP A 92 -14.24 -0.47 -19.85
CA ASP A 92 -13.74 -0.32 -21.21
C ASP A 92 -13.47 -1.67 -21.86
N ASN A 93 -12.81 -2.59 -21.17
CA ASN A 93 -12.49 -3.93 -21.69
C ASN A 93 -13.77 -4.75 -21.89
N TYR A 94 -14.71 -4.70 -20.97
CA TYR A 94 -15.98 -5.42 -21.06
C TYR A 94 -16.86 -4.89 -22.18
N VAL A 95 -17.09 -3.58 -22.26
CA VAL A 95 -17.93 -2.93 -23.27
C VAL A 95 -17.36 -3.14 -24.67
N ASN A 96 -16.04 -2.94 -24.86
CA ASN A 96 -15.39 -3.15 -26.15
C ASN A 96 -15.42 -4.62 -26.62
N SER A 97 -15.45 -5.57 -25.68
CA SER A 97 -15.54 -7.01 -25.99
C SER A 97 -16.96 -7.52 -26.16
N SER A 98 -17.98 -6.68 -25.92
CA SER A 98 -19.41 -6.99 -25.93
C SER A 98 -20.09 -6.25 -27.07
N LYS A 99 -21.32 -6.70 -27.45
CA LYS A 99 -22.08 -6.10 -28.57
C LYS A 99 -23.17 -5.18 -28.00
N PHE A 100 -22.76 -3.99 -27.60
CA PHE A 100 -23.71 -2.95 -27.19
C PHE A 100 -24.03 -2.03 -28.36
N ASN A 101 -25.31 -1.59 -28.47
CA ASN A 101 -25.76 -0.73 -29.56
C ASN A 101 -25.28 0.72 -29.39
N ASN A 102 -25.18 1.21 -28.15
CA ASN A 102 -24.70 2.56 -27.83
C ASN A 102 -23.55 2.48 -26.81
N VAL A 103 -22.35 2.30 -27.33
CA VAL A 103 -21.13 2.09 -26.52
C VAL A 103 -20.86 3.27 -25.57
N GLU A 104 -21.03 4.50 -26.01
CA GLU A 104 -20.74 5.70 -25.22
C GLU A 104 -21.69 5.80 -24.00
N GLU A 105 -23.01 5.72 -24.22
CA GLU A 105 -24.01 5.77 -23.17
C GLU A 105 -23.88 4.61 -22.19
N VAL A 106 -23.57 3.42 -22.70
CA VAL A 106 -23.36 2.22 -21.88
C VAL A 106 -22.12 2.40 -21.00
N THR A 107 -21.00 2.85 -21.55
CA THR A 107 -19.75 3.11 -20.79
C THR A 107 -19.98 4.14 -19.68
N GLU A 108 -20.68 5.23 -20.00
CA GLU A 108 -21.03 6.26 -19.00
C GLU A 108 -21.89 5.67 -17.88
N THR A 109 -22.91 4.88 -18.24
CA THR A 109 -23.80 4.21 -17.26
C THR A 109 -23.01 3.27 -16.34
N PHE A 110 -22.11 2.45 -16.89
CA PHE A 110 -21.26 1.57 -16.10
C PHE A 110 -20.40 2.36 -15.12
N ASN A 111 -19.75 3.42 -15.58
CA ASN A 111 -18.86 4.23 -14.75
C ASN A 111 -19.62 4.97 -13.63
N ASP A 112 -20.81 5.48 -13.88
CA ASP A 112 -21.64 6.15 -12.87
C ASP A 112 -22.14 5.17 -11.79
N LEU A 113 -22.56 3.97 -12.21
CA LEU A 113 -22.95 2.91 -11.29
C LEU A 113 -21.74 2.44 -10.45
N ALA A 114 -20.54 2.32 -11.06
CA ALA A 114 -19.32 1.97 -10.35
C ALA A 114 -19.01 2.99 -9.26
N ARG A 115 -18.99 4.28 -9.57
CA ARG A 115 -18.77 5.36 -8.59
C ARG A 115 -19.75 5.29 -7.43
N THR A 116 -21.03 5.03 -7.73
CA THR A 116 -22.08 4.90 -6.71
C THR A 116 -21.83 3.72 -5.79
N VAL A 117 -21.51 2.53 -6.35
CA VAL A 117 -21.25 1.32 -5.58
C VAL A 117 -19.98 1.48 -4.73
N VAL A 118 -18.90 2.01 -5.32
CA VAL A 118 -17.63 2.24 -4.58
C VAL A 118 -17.88 3.13 -3.37
N ASN A 119 -18.57 4.26 -3.53
CA ASN A 119 -18.85 5.17 -2.42
C ASN A 119 -19.68 4.50 -1.31
N GLN A 120 -20.62 3.61 -1.66
CA GLN A 120 -21.41 2.86 -0.69
C GLN A 120 -20.60 1.82 0.05
N GLN A 121 -19.68 1.12 -0.65
CA GLN A 121 -18.89 0.03 -0.09
C GLN A 121 -17.70 0.52 0.76
N LEU A 122 -17.19 1.74 0.56
CA LEU A 122 -16.08 2.28 1.33
C LEU A 122 -16.33 2.28 2.85
N SER A 123 -17.57 2.47 3.29
CA SER A 123 -17.93 2.39 4.71
C SER A 123 -17.72 1.01 5.33
N GLY A 124 -17.77 -0.05 4.50
CA GLY A 124 -17.54 -1.44 4.89
C GLY A 124 -16.05 -1.85 4.88
N ALA A 125 -15.15 -0.97 4.40
CA ALA A 125 -13.72 -1.30 4.38
C ALA A 125 -13.18 -1.53 5.79
N ILE A 126 -12.47 -2.64 5.97
CA ILE A 126 -11.90 -3.04 7.27
C ILE A 126 -10.49 -2.50 7.44
N THR A 127 -10.09 -2.21 8.69
CA THR A 127 -8.71 -1.83 9.01
C THR A 127 -7.88 -3.09 9.19
N VAL A 128 -6.84 -3.26 8.37
CA VAL A 128 -5.91 -4.41 8.43
C VAL A 128 -4.58 -4.07 9.08
N CYS A 129 -4.24 -2.78 9.19
CA CYS A 129 -3.08 -2.30 9.95
C CYS A 129 -3.39 -0.93 10.56
N GLU A 130 -2.98 -0.73 11.82
CA GLU A 130 -2.98 0.57 12.47
C GLU A 130 -1.76 0.72 13.37
N ARG A 131 -1.04 1.84 13.24
CA ARG A 131 0.06 2.25 14.12
C ARG A 131 -0.10 3.71 14.47
N LEU A 132 0.26 4.06 15.68
CA LEU A 132 0.25 5.44 16.19
C LEU A 132 1.61 5.75 16.78
N THR A 133 2.18 6.88 16.39
CA THR A 133 3.43 7.41 16.96
C THR A 133 3.22 8.83 17.45
N GLN A 134 4.10 9.28 18.35
CA GLN A 134 4.14 10.67 18.80
C GLN A 134 5.51 11.25 18.45
N LYS A 135 5.53 12.41 17.84
CA LYS A 135 6.75 13.17 17.53
C LYS A 135 7.26 13.94 18.75
N ALA A 136 8.51 14.40 18.68
CA ALA A 136 9.12 15.18 19.75
C ALA A 136 8.41 16.52 20.03
N ASP A 137 7.71 17.07 19.03
CA ASP A 137 6.89 18.29 19.16
C ASP A 137 5.51 18.05 19.79
N GLY A 138 5.22 16.77 20.16
CA GLY A 138 3.96 16.36 20.78
C GLY A 138 2.84 16.01 19.78
N SER A 139 3.02 16.23 18.48
CA SER A 139 2.06 15.82 17.47
C SER A 139 2.00 14.28 17.32
N TYR A 140 0.85 13.79 16.87
CA TYR A 140 0.61 12.36 16.63
C TYR A 140 0.58 12.07 15.15
N VAL A 141 1.20 10.95 14.74
CA VAL A 141 1.09 10.40 13.39
C VAL A 141 0.40 9.04 13.48
N SER A 142 -0.72 8.91 12.78
CA SER A 142 -1.45 7.65 12.61
C SER A 142 -1.16 7.08 11.23
N TYR A 143 -0.66 5.85 11.20
CA TYR A 143 -0.47 5.05 9.99
C TYR A 143 -1.59 4.02 9.92
N ARG A 144 -2.21 3.87 8.77
CA ARG A 144 -3.33 2.96 8.61
C ARG A 144 -3.29 2.29 7.23
N ALA A 145 -3.71 1.03 7.19
CA ALA A 145 -4.11 0.36 5.95
C ALA A 145 -5.53 -0.18 6.12
N ILE A 146 -6.31 -0.07 5.05
CA ILE A 146 -7.67 -0.60 4.97
C ILE A 146 -7.80 -1.52 3.76
N GLU A 147 -8.79 -2.41 3.83
CA GLU A 147 -9.06 -3.44 2.83
C GLU A 147 -10.54 -3.49 2.49
N LEU A 148 -10.84 -3.77 1.21
CA LEU A 148 -12.16 -4.07 0.70
C LEU A 148 -12.11 -5.31 -0.19
N SER A 149 -13.06 -6.23 -0.02
CA SER A 149 -13.17 -7.44 -0.83
C SER A 149 -13.55 -7.12 -2.28
N GLY A 150 -12.75 -7.62 -3.24
CA GLY A 150 -13.07 -7.53 -4.66
C GLY A 150 -14.32 -8.32 -5.03
N ALA A 151 -14.51 -9.50 -4.43
CA ALA A 151 -15.70 -10.33 -4.67
C ALA A 151 -16.98 -9.67 -4.17
N GLU A 152 -16.94 -8.99 -3.02
CA GLU A 152 -18.10 -8.25 -2.50
C GLU A 152 -18.41 -7.04 -3.40
N LEU A 153 -17.39 -6.30 -3.82
CA LEU A 153 -17.54 -5.17 -4.71
C LEU A 153 -18.21 -5.57 -6.04
N VAL A 154 -17.70 -6.63 -6.70
CA VAL A 154 -18.25 -7.08 -7.99
C VAL A 154 -19.69 -7.62 -7.83
N SER A 155 -20.00 -8.28 -6.72
CA SER A 155 -21.35 -8.75 -6.41
C SER A 155 -22.34 -7.58 -6.27
N LYS A 156 -21.96 -6.53 -5.53
CA LYS A 156 -22.80 -5.33 -5.37
C LYS A 156 -22.94 -4.54 -6.66
N TYR A 157 -21.91 -4.50 -7.46
CA TYR A 157 -21.95 -3.88 -8.77
C TYR A 157 -22.88 -4.64 -9.73
N ASN A 158 -22.78 -5.98 -9.76
CA ASN A 158 -23.70 -6.82 -10.53
C ASN A 158 -25.16 -6.60 -10.15
N GLU A 159 -25.46 -6.46 -8.86
CA GLU A 159 -26.83 -6.17 -8.38
C GLU A 159 -27.37 -4.89 -9.02
N ARG A 160 -26.53 -3.85 -9.16
CA ARG A 160 -26.93 -2.59 -9.78
C ARG A 160 -27.05 -2.69 -11.30
N LEU A 161 -26.08 -3.32 -11.97
CA LEU A 161 -26.08 -3.48 -13.42
C LEU A 161 -27.30 -4.29 -13.92
N SER A 162 -27.65 -5.36 -13.21
CA SER A 162 -28.78 -6.22 -13.59
C SER A 162 -30.15 -5.55 -13.41
N GLN A 163 -30.21 -4.46 -12.63
CA GLN A 163 -31.43 -3.68 -12.42
C GLN A 163 -31.56 -2.48 -13.37
N ASP A 164 -30.49 -2.05 -14.03
CA ASP A 164 -30.51 -0.90 -14.94
C ASP A 164 -31.16 -1.29 -16.27
N GLU A 165 -32.21 -0.58 -16.64
CA GLU A 165 -33.05 -0.89 -17.82
C GLU A 165 -32.28 -0.71 -19.15
N ARG A 166 -31.26 0.16 -19.18
CA ARG A 166 -30.47 0.50 -20.39
C ARG A 166 -29.53 -0.59 -20.81
N ILE A 167 -29.05 -1.39 -19.85
CA ILE A 167 -27.96 -2.35 -20.07
C ILE A 167 -28.34 -3.80 -19.75
N ARG A 168 -29.36 -4.05 -18.91
CA ARG A 168 -29.71 -5.40 -18.41
C ARG A 168 -29.95 -6.45 -19.50
N ALA A 169 -30.46 -6.03 -20.66
CA ALA A 169 -30.78 -6.95 -21.75
C ALA A 169 -29.53 -7.51 -22.45
N GLU A 170 -28.45 -6.76 -22.46
CA GLU A 170 -27.19 -7.09 -23.13
C GLU A 170 -26.06 -7.44 -22.15
N TYR A 171 -26.33 -7.27 -20.83
CA TYR A 171 -25.36 -7.51 -19.77
C TYR A 171 -25.17 -9.01 -19.51
N ASN A 172 -23.91 -9.44 -19.47
CA ASN A 172 -23.52 -10.80 -19.12
C ASN A 172 -22.62 -10.78 -17.88
N TYR A 173 -23.14 -11.22 -16.75
CA TYR A 173 -22.44 -11.20 -15.47
C TYR A 173 -21.16 -12.04 -15.47
N GLU A 174 -21.17 -13.27 -16.00
CA GLU A 174 -20.01 -14.14 -15.96
C GLU A 174 -18.84 -13.54 -16.74
N LYS A 175 -19.12 -13.01 -17.92
CA LYS A 175 -18.11 -12.31 -18.73
C LYS A 175 -17.60 -11.04 -18.06
N PHE A 176 -18.47 -10.27 -17.41
CA PHE A 176 -18.06 -9.09 -16.64
C PHE A 176 -17.17 -9.47 -15.47
N LYS A 177 -17.54 -10.50 -14.70
CA LYS A 177 -16.79 -11.02 -13.57
C LYS A 177 -15.40 -11.51 -13.99
N GLU A 178 -15.30 -12.29 -15.07
CA GLU A 178 -14.02 -12.73 -15.63
C GLU A 178 -13.11 -11.54 -15.99
N THR A 179 -13.67 -10.50 -16.61
CA THR A 179 -12.92 -9.28 -16.95
C THR A 179 -12.44 -8.56 -15.69
N PHE A 180 -13.27 -8.45 -14.66
CA PHE A 180 -12.93 -7.85 -13.38
C PHE A 180 -11.81 -8.62 -12.67
N GLU A 181 -11.93 -9.93 -12.55
CA GLU A 181 -10.93 -10.80 -11.90
C GLU A 181 -9.58 -10.74 -12.62
N ALA A 182 -9.60 -10.68 -13.97
CA ALA A 182 -8.40 -10.53 -14.78
C ALA A 182 -7.69 -9.18 -14.54
N GLU A 183 -8.44 -8.09 -14.39
CA GLU A 183 -7.84 -6.78 -14.09
C GLU A 183 -7.35 -6.69 -12.64
N LEU A 184 -8.08 -7.23 -11.68
CA LEU A 184 -7.66 -7.26 -10.29
C LEU A 184 -6.36 -8.08 -10.10
N ALA A 185 -6.19 -9.17 -10.83
CA ALA A 185 -4.98 -9.98 -10.80
C ALA A 185 -3.72 -9.26 -11.30
N LYS A 186 -3.85 -8.15 -12.05
CA LYS A 186 -2.73 -7.34 -12.55
C LYS A 186 -2.21 -6.32 -11.53
N GLN A 187 -2.89 -6.14 -10.41
CA GLN A 187 -2.56 -5.12 -9.39
C GLN A 187 -1.38 -5.50 -8.46
N ARG A 188 -0.56 -6.45 -8.83
CA ARG A 188 0.64 -6.88 -8.09
C ARG A 188 1.88 -6.08 -8.43
#